data_06d54edc31b0a7b412bd877a21a75c85
#
_entry.id   06d54edc31b0a7b412bd877a21a75c85
#
_cell.length_a   1.000
_cell.length_b   1.000
_cell.length_c   1.000
_cell.angle_alpha   90.00
_cell.angle_beta   90.00
_cell.angle_gamma   90.00
#
_symmetry.space_group_name_H-M   'P 1'
#
loop_
_entity.id
_entity.type
_entity.pdbx_description
1 polymer ?
#
loop_
_entity_poly.entity_id
_entity_poly.type
_entity_poly.pdbx_seq_one_letter_code
_entity_poly.pdbx_strand_id
1 'polypeptide(L)'
;QALPKGDNFMLISSKGRYTLYVLVDLAKNGQNRYIPLKEIPILIGTQDLVDRNLLEGVKGKGGGYKLTKEPKDYSLGEILRLTEGDLASVPCTSKTHEHCNHMESCPSHPIWQQLDNLINNYLDNVTLANLLNNE
;
A
#
# COMPACT_ATOMS: atom_id res chain seq x y z
N GLN A 1 -2.31 -1.55 30.31
CA GLN A 1 -1.27 -0.65 29.79
C GLN A 1 -1.67 -0.15 28.41
N ALA A 2 -1.75 1.16 28.26
CA ALA A 2 -2.14 1.76 26.99
C ALA A 2 -1.04 1.55 25.95
N LEU A 3 -1.43 1.11 24.74
CA LEU A 3 -0.50 1.01 23.63
C LEU A 3 -0.11 2.41 23.17
N PRO A 4 1.15 2.64 22.78
CA PRO A 4 1.55 3.94 22.25
C PRO A 4 0.72 4.30 21.02
N LYS A 5 0.30 5.57 20.96
CA LYS A 5 -0.43 6.06 19.79
C LYS A 5 0.49 6.06 18.57
N GLY A 6 0.05 5.43 17.49
CA GLY A 6 0.78 5.43 16.23
C GLY A 6 1.56 4.16 15.92
N ASP A 7 1.67 3.22 16.84
CA ASP A 7 2.36 1.95 16.60
C ASP A 7 1.36 0.90 16.10
N ASN A 8 0.73 1.16 14.97
CA ASN A 8 -0.21 0.24 14.36
C ASN A 8 0.53 -0.67 13.38
N PHE A 9 1.11 -1.74 13.93
CA PHE A 9 1.71 -2.80 13.11
C PHE A 9 0.62 -3.81 12.75
N MET A 10 0.68 -4.37 11.56
CA MET A 10 -0.25 -5.37 11.05
C MET A 10 -1.66 -4.87 10.73
N LEU A 11 -1.99 -3.64 11.08
CA LEU A 11 -3.29 -3.09 10.74
C LEU A 11 -3.18 -2.27 9.47
N ILE A 12 -3.91 -2.70 8.44
CA ILE A 12 -3.99 -1.93 7.20
C ILE A 12 -4.88 -0.72 7.47
N SER A 13 -4.33 0.47 7.32
CA SER A 13 -5.02 1.71 7.63
C SER A 13 -6.19 1.97 6.68
N SER A 14 -7.07 2.89 7.08
CA SER A 14 -8.12 3.37 6.17
C SER A 14 -7.51 3.97 4.92
N LYS A 15 -6.40 4.71 5.06
CA LYS A 15 -5.67 5.29 3.92
C LYS A 15 -5.25 4.19 2.94
N GLY A 16 -4.69 3.10 3.44
CA GLY A 16 -4.27 1.97 2.59
C GLY A 16 -5.44 1.34 1.86
N ARG A 17 -6.54 1.09 2.57
CA ARG A 17 -7.73 0.48 1.97
C ARG A 17 -8.37 1.39 0.94
N TYR A 18 -8.50 2.70 1.23
CA TYR A 18 -9.04 3.65 0.26
C TYR A 18 -8.16 3.81 -0.95
N THR A 19 -6.83 3.77 -0.77
CA THR A 19 -5.91 3.80 -1.89
C THR A 19 -6.18 2.65 -2.86
N LEU A 20 -6.39 1.45 -2.33
CA LEU A 20 -6.73 0.30 -3.17
C LEU A 20 -8.06 0.49 -3.90
N TYR A 21 -9.08 1.02 -3.23
CA TYR A 21 -10.36 1.29 -3.88
C TYR A 21 -10.23 2.26 -5.04
N VAL A 22 -9.43 3.33 -4.84
CA VAL A 22 -9.22 4.32 -5.89
C VAL A 22 -8.47 3.70 -7.07
N LEU A 23 -7.43 2.93 -6.81
CA LEU A 23 -6.68 2.29 -7.89
C LEU A 23 -7.55 1.29 -8.65
N VAL A 24 -8.41 0.55 -7.96
CA VAL A 24 -9.37 -0.35 -8.62
C VAL A 24 -10.35 0.44 -9.46
N ASP A 25 -10.87 1.56 -8.93
CA ASP A 25 -11.80 2.41 -9.67
C ASP A 25 -11.15 2.99 -10.92
N LEU A 26 -9.90 3.46 -10.81
CA LEU A 26 -9.15 3.94 -11.97
C LEU A 26 -8.92 2.85 -13.00
N ALA A 27 -8.69 1.62 -12.55
CA ALA A 27 -8.51 0.48 -13.44
C ALA A 27 -9.80 0.14 -14.20
N LYS A 28 -10.95 0.27 -13.54
CA LYS A 28 -12.24 -0.04 -14.15
C LYS A 28 -12.70 1.06 -15.09
N ASN A 29 -12.60 2.30 -14.66
CA ASN A 29 -13.27 3.42 -15.31
C ASN A 29 -12.32 4.37 -16.03
N GLY A 30 -11.03 4.23 -15.81
CA GLY A 30 -10.03 5.15 -16.30
C GLY A 30 -9.22 4.67 -17.49
N GLN A 31 -9.67 3.62 -18.18
CA GLN A 31 -8.91 3.11 -19.32
C GLN A 31 -8.78 4.19 -20.40
N ASN A 32 -7.55 4.59 -20.66
CA ASN A 32 -7.21 5.59 -21.68
C ASN A 32 -7.81 6.98 -21.42
N ARG A 33 -8.22 7.29 -20.18
CA ARG A 33 -8.66 8.65 -19.85
C ARG A 33 -8.23 9.01 -18.43
N TYR A 34 -8.16 10.31 -18.18
CA TYR A 34 -7.86 10.84 -16.85
C TYR A 34 -9.15 10.96 -16.04
N ILE A 35 -9.12 10.49 -14.78
CA ILE A 35 -10.26 10.64 -13.87
C ILE A 35 -10.05 11.92 -13.06
N PRO A 36 -11.01 12.87 -13.09
CA PRO A 36 -10.87 14.13 -12.36
C PRO A 36 -10.65 13.94 -10.87
N LEU A 37 -9.85 14.82 -10.27
CA LEU A 37 -9.52 14.79 -8.85
C LEU A 37 -10.76 14.80 -7.95
N LYS A 38 -11.80 15.51 -8.36
CA LYS A 38 -13.05 15.58 -7.59
C LYS A 38 -13.76 14.23 -7.44
N GLU A 39 -13.46 13.29 -8.31
CA GLU A 39 -14.01 11.94 -8.27
C GLU A 39 -13.12 11.00 -7.45
N ILE A 40 -11.98 11.48 -6.96
CA ILE A 40 -11.03 10.71 -6.17
C ILE A 40 -11.06 11.22 -4.73
N PRO A 41 -11.29 10.34 -3.74
CA PRO A 41 -11.30 10.77 -2.34
C PRO A 41 -9.99 11.45 -1.94
N ILE A 42 -10.11 12.61 -1.27
CA ILE A 42 -8.97 13.46 -0.88
C ILE A 42 -8.06 12.80 0.16
N LEU A 43 -8.52 11.73 0.80
CA LEU A 43 -7.81 11.05 1.89
C LEU A 43 -6.56 10.30 1.44
N ILE A 44 -6.25 10.32 0.14
CA ILE A 44 -5.13 9.60 -0.39
C ILE A 44 -4.01 10.56 -0.73
N GLY A 45 -2.80 10.21 -0.37
CA GLY A 45 -1.64 10.94 -0.83
C GLY A 45 -1.41 10.68 -2.32
N THR A 46 -2.27 11.27 -3.18
CA THR A 46 -2.14 11.07 -4.63
C THR A 46 -0.77 11.52 -5.13
N GLN A 47 -0.19 12.54 -4.49
CA GLN A 47 1.14 13.00 -4.87
C GLN A 47 2.19 11.93 -4.61
N ASP A 48 2.08 11.18 -3.52
CA ASP A 48 3.00 10.08 -3.24
C ASP A 48 2.93 9.00 -4.32
N LEU A 49 1.73 8.72 -4.81
CA LEU A 49 1.53 7.75 -5.88
C LEU A 49 2.13 8.24 -7.20
N VAL A 50 2.00 9.54 -7.48
CA VAL A 50 2.61 10.14 -8.67
C VAL A 50 4.14 10.10 -8.54
N ASP A 51 4.67 10.45 -7.37
CA ASP A 51 6.12 10.47 -7.14
C ASP A 51 6.74 9.08 -7.28
N ARG A 52 5.99 8.04 -6.95
CA ARG A 52 6.43 6.66 -7.11
C ARG A 52 6.09 6.07 -8.47
N ASN A 53 5.61 6.90 -9.37
CA ASN A 53 5.26 6.51 -10.74
C ASN A 53 4.16 5.45 -10.82
N LEU A 54 3.27 5.43 -9.84
CA LEU A 54 2.10 4.55 -9.82
C LEU A 54 0.88 5.23 -10.43
N LEU A 55 0.85 6.55 -10.43
CA LEU A 55 -0.17 7.35 -11.08
C LEU A 55 0.46 8.39 -11.98
N GLU A 56 -0.25 8.76 -13.03
CA GLU A 56 0.08 9.88 -13.89
C GLU A 56 -0.98 10.96 -13.67
N GLY A 57 -0.55 12.18 -13.36
CA GLY A 57 -1.44 13.31 -13.15
C GLY A 57 -1.30 14.36 -14.21
N VAL A 58 -2.42 14.94 -14.63
CA VAL A 58 -2.44 16.08 -15.56
C VAL A 58 -3.33 17.16 -14.97
N LYS A 59 -2.83 18.38 -14.93
CA LYS A 59 -3.56 19.53 -14.41
C LYS A 59 -4.45 20.15 -15.50
N GLY A 60 -5.49 20.85 -15.05
CA GLY A 60 -6.35 21.64 -15.91
C GLY A 60 -7.62 20.92 -16.34
N LYS A 61 -8.32 21.56 -17.29
CA LYS A 61 -9.57 21.06 -17.83
C LYS A 61 -9.30 19.76 -18.61
N GLY A 62 -10.06 18.73 -18.30
CA GLY A 62 -9.85 17.40 -18.89
C GLY A 62 -8.73 16.61 -18.23
N GLY A 63 -8.10 17.18 -17.18
CA GLY A 63 -7.05 16.50 -16.43
C GLY A 63 -7.59 15.61 -15.33
N GLY A 64 -6.67 15.10 -14.52
CA GLY A 64 -6.96 14.19 -13.44
C GLY A 64 -5.84 13.18 -13.31
N TYR A 65 -6.20 11.94 -12.93
CA TYR A 65 -5.23 10.86 -12.71
C TYR A 65 -5.58 9.63 -13.50
N LYS A 66 -4.57 8.89 -13.91
CA LYS A 66 -4.74 7.57 -14.51
C LYS A 66 -3.59 6.66 -14.10
N LEU A 67 -3.79 5.37 -14.25
CA LEU A 67 -2.75 4.38 -13.98
C LEU A 67 -1.62 4.50 -15.01
N THR A 68 -0.38 4.22 -14.56
CA THR A 68 0.81 4.27 -15.44
C THR A 68 1.12 2.93 -16.09
N LYS A 69 0.51 1.86 -15.60
CA LYS A 69 0.76 0.51 -16.11
C LYS A 69 -0.54 -0.30 -15.99
N GLU A 70 -0.51 -1.52 -16.54
CA GLU A 70 -1.69 -2.38 -16.48
C GLU A 70 -1.95 -2.88 -15.07
N PRO A 71 -3.23 -3.19 -14.72
CA PRO A 71 -3.57 -3.67 -13.38
C PRO A 71 -2.77 -4.88 -12.92
N LYS A 72 -2.41 -5.76 -13.83
CA LYS A 72 -1.60 -6.96 -13.51
C LYS A 72 -0.19 -6.62 -13.04
N ASP A 73 0.27 -5.40 -13.32
CA ASP A 73 1.63 -4.96 -12.99
C ASP A 73 1.71 -4.19 -11.67
N TYR A 74 0.59 -4.03 -10.96
CA TYR A 74 0.54 -3.43 -9.62
C TYR A 74 0.41 -4.53 -8.58
N SER A 75 1.39 -4.66 -7.70
CA SER A 75 1.24 -5.57 -6.55
C SER A 75 0.66 -4.82 -5.37
N LEU A 76 -0.14 -5.51 -4.57
CA LEU A 76 -0.68 -4.95 -3.34
C LEU A 76 0.43 -4.63 -2.34
N GLY A 77 1.48 -5.45 -2.32
CA GLY A 77 2.62 -5.21 -1.45
C GLY A 77 3.27 -3.86 -1.71
N GLU A 78 3.52 -3.53 -2.97
CA GLU A 78 4.10 -2.24 -3.35
C GLU A 78 3.22 -1.07 -2.90
N ILE A 79 1.93 -1.17 -3.16
CA ILE A 79 0.97 -0.12 -2.81
C ILE A 79 0.87 0.05 -1.29
N LEU A 80 0.72 -1.04 -0.55
CA LEU A 80 0.54 -0.98 0.89
C LEU A 80 1.81 -0.54 1.63
N ARG A 81 3.00 -0.90 1.13
CA ARG A 81 4.23 -0.38 1.71
C ARG A 81 4.33 1.13 1.55
N LEU A 82 3.83 1.65 0.45
CA LEU A 82 3.79 3.09 0.23
C LEU A 82 2.86 3.79 1.22
N THR A 83 1.66 3.24 1.44
CA THR A 83 0.68 3.85 2.34
C THR A 83 0.98 3.64 3.81
N GLU A 84 1.54 2.49 4.17
CA GLU A 84 1.79 2.12 5.57
C GLU A 84 3.24 2.36 5.99
N GLY A 85 4.12 2.59 5.04
CA GLY A 85 5.55 2.75 5.28
C GLY A 85 6.27 1.42 5.46
N ASP A 86 5.65 0.47 6.13
CA ASP A 86 6.24 -0.82 6.42
C ASP A 86 5.12 -1.81 6.72
N LEU A 87 5.34 -3.07 6.38
CA LEU A 87 4.38 -4.15 6.64
C LEU A 87 4.90 -5.12 7.70
N ALA A 88 5.81 -4.65 8.56
CA ALA A 88 6.33 -5.46 9.65
C ALA A 88 5.25 -5.77 10.69
N SER A 89 5.22 -7.00 11.18
CA SER A 89 4.27 -7.42 12.20
C SER A 89 4.60 -6.87 13.59
N VAL A 90 5.88 -6.61 13.85
CA VAL A 90 6.36 -6.09 15.13
C VAL A 90 7.52 -5.12 14.88
N PRO A 91 7.84 -4.25 15.88
CA PRO A 91 8.93 -3.28 15.69
C PRO A 91 10.29 -3.90 15.38
N CYS A 92 10.61 -5.05 15.96
CA CYS A 92 11.94 -5.63 15.78
C CYS A 92 12.21 -6.17 14.38
N THR A 93 11.19 -6.35 13.56
CA THR A 93 11.35 -6.75 12.16
C THR A 93 11.15 -5.59 11.19
N SER A 94 10.82 -4.41 11.72
CA SER A 94 10.63 -3.21 10.91
C SER A 94 11.97 -2.59 10.52
N LYS A 95 12.07 -2.15 9.27
CA LYS A 95 13.25 -1.44 8.78
C LYS A 95 13.29 0.01 9.25
N THR A 96 12.17 0.52 9.76
CA THR A 96 12.02 1.93 10.16
C THR A 96 12.17 2.15 11.66
N HIS A 97 12.30 1.08 12.44
CA HIS A 97 12.45 1.15 13.89
C HIS A 97 13.86 0.78 14.31
N GLU A 98 14.24 1.22 15.51
CA GLU A 98 15.54 0.89 16.06
C GLU A 98 15.70 -0.61 16.26
N HIS A 99 16.92 -1.07 16.09
CA HIS A 99 17.27 -2.46 16.27
C HIS A 99 17.03 -2.91 17.71
N CYS A 100 16.32 -4.04 17.89
CA CYS A 100 16.07 -4.59 19.22
C CYS A 100 17.36 -5.21 19.79
N ASN A 101 17.75 -4.79 21.00
CA ASN A 101 18.95 -5.28 21.65
C ASN A 101 18.86 -6.76 22.05
N HIS A 102 17.66 -7.33 22.06
CA HIS A 102 17.44 -8.71 22.46
C HIS A 102 17.15 -9.64 21.28
N MET A 103 17.39 -9.15 20.06
CA MET A 103 17.00 -9.87 18.83
C MET A 103 17.64 -11.26 18.75
N GLU A 104 18.93 -11.36 19.08
CA GLU A 104 19.66 -12.62 18.97
C GLU A 104 19.23 -13.66 20.00
N SER A 105 18.75 -13.21 21.16
CA SER A 105 18.32 -14.11 22.24
C SER A 105 16.81 -14.25 22.36
N CYS A 106 16.05 -13.52 21.53
CA CYS A 106 14.59 -13.54 21.60
C CYS A 106 14.04 -14.80 20.93
N PRO A 107 13.35 -15.68 21.68
CA PRO A 107 12.84 -16.92 21.09
C PRO A 107 11.72 -16.70 20.05
N SER A 108 11.02 -15.57 20.12
CA SER A 108 9.91 -15.31 19.21
C SER A 108 10.34 -14.53 17.94
N HIS A 109 11.54 -13.93 17.91
CA HIS A 109 11.98 -13.14 16.78
C HIS A 109 11.94 -13.91 15.44
N PRO A 110 12.41 -15.16 15.36
CA PRO A 110 12.32 -15.93 14.11
C PRO A 110 10.90 -16.17 13.64
N ILE A 111 9.95 -16.28 14.58
CA ILE A 111 8.54 -16.48 14.26
C ILE A 111 7.99 -15.24 13.55
N TRP A 112 8.33 -14.05 14.05
CA TRP A 112 7.88 -12.79 13.44
C TRP A 112 8.52 -12.57 12.09
N GLN A 113 9.77 -12.98 11.92
CA GLN A 113 10.42 -12.93 10.61
C GLN A 113 9.71 -13.82 9.60
N GLN A 114 9.35 -15.04 10.01
CA GLN A 114 8.61 -15.96 9.14
C GLN A 114 7.22 -15.42 8.81
N LEU A 115 6.52 -14.85 9.79
CA LEU A 115 5.22 -14.23 9.57
C LEU A 115 5.33 -13.09 8.55
N ASP A 116 6.33 -12.23 8.71
CA ASP A 116 6.54 -11.10 7.80
C ASP A 116 6.83 -11.59 6.38
N ASN A 117 7.61 -12.67 6.24
CA ASN A 117 7.88 -13.26 4.94
C ASN A 117 6.61 -13.78 4.28
N LEU A 118 5.72 -14.41 5.05
CA LEU A 118 4.43 -14.87 4.54
C LEU A 118 3.56 -13.71 4.08
N ILE A 119 3.49 -12.65 4.88
CA ILE A 119 2.71 -11.45 4.54
C ILE A 119 3.25 -10.81 3.26
N ASN A 120 4.56 -10.58 3.21
CA ASN A 120 5.18 -9.93 2.05
C ASN A 120 5.03 -10.78 0.79
N ASN A 121 5.27 -12.08 0.89
CA ASN A 121 5.13 -12.96 -0.28
C ASN A 121 3.70 -12.99 -0.79
N TYR A 122 2.73 -13.06 0.12
CA TYR A 122 1.32 -13.07 -0.28
C TYR A 122 0.95 -11.77 -1.00
N LEU A 123 1.25 -10.63 -0.36
CA LEU A 123 0.86 -9.33 -0.91
C LEU A 123 1.62 -8.99 -2.19
N ASP A 124 2.87 -9.42 -2.32
CA ASP A 124 3.65 -9.20 -3.53
C ASP A 124 3.11 -9.99 -4.73
N ASN A 125 2.36 -11.06 -4.49
CA ASN A 125 1.78 -11.89 -5.53
C ASN A 125 0.31 -11.58 -5.82
N VAL A 126 -0.32 -10.69 -5.06
CA VAL A 126 -1.68 -10.24 -5.34
C VAL A 126 -1.59 -8.94 -6.14
N THR A 127 -2.34 -8.86 -7.24
CA THR A 127 -2.31 -7.70 -8.14
C THR A 127 -3.66 -6.99 -8.16
N LEU A 128 -3.67 -5.77 -8.72
CA LEU A 128 -4.94 -5.07 -8.96
C LEU A 128 -5.85 -5.88 -9.88
N ALA A 129 -5.28 -6.60 -10.84
CA ALA A 129 -6.06 -7.44 -11.74
C ALA A 129 -6.83 -8.52 -10.96
N ASN A 130 -6.22 -9.08 -9.91
CA ASN A 130 -6.90 -10.06 -9.05
C ASN A 130 -8.12 -9.44 -8.36
N LEU A 131 -8.01 -8.19 -7.92
CA LEU A 131 -9.13 -7.48 -7.29
C LEU A 131 -10.27 -7.24 -8.28
N LEU A 132 -9.94 -6.94 -9.52
CA LEU A 132 -10.94 -6.72 -10.58
C LEU A 132 -11.72 -8.01 -10.89
N ASN A 133 -11.06 -9.15 -10.82
CA ASN A 133 -11.64 -10.43 -11.17
C ASN A 133 -12.42 -11.08 -10.02
N ASN A 134 -12.35 -10.52 -8.82
CA ASN A 134 -13.03 -11.05 -7.63
C ASN A 134 -14.39 -10.41 -7.36
N GLU A 135 -14.94 -9.74 -8.34
CA GLU A 135 -16.29 -9.15 -8.23
C GLU A 135 -17.38 -10.11 -8.59
#